data_11a9d24657872bd203b84519201b9357
#
_entry.id   11a9d24657872bd203b84519201b9357
#
_cell.length_a   1.000
_cell.length_b   1.000
_cell.length_c   1.000
_cell.angle_alpha   90.00
_cell.angle_beta   90.00
_cell.angle_gamma   90.00
#
_symmetry.space_group_name_H-M   'P 1'
#
loop_
_entity.id
_entity.type
_entity.pdbx_description
1 polymer ?
#
loop_
_entity_poly.entity_id
_entity_poly.type
_entity_poly.pdbx_seq_one_letter_code
_entity_poly.pdbx_strand_id
1 'polypeptide(L)'
;AGAKWVDIRWTNQDLDKMRYKKESVKVLSATQEWEKARMQYELDELPVRIWIDSDDPDGLKGINVEKLQKSSAARGKVMKPYREAMDNKNQWTIVAVPSKKWAKKVFPGERSSAAVEKLWQAILKTVRVTEDNDPVAEWDAHNERLKAHCAKLNALDLDYLHYEAPNGTDFKC
;
A
#
# COMPACT_ATOMS: atom_id res chain seq x y z
N ALA A 1 -13.25 -16.78 -11.40
CA ALA A 1 -12.20 -17.07 -10.42
C ALA A 1 -12.68 -17.93 -9.25
N GLY A 2 -13.95 -18.34 -9.19
CA GLY A 2 -14.48 -19.26 -8.18
C GLY A 2 -14.74 -18.63 -6.79
N ALA A 3 -14.66 -17.30 -6.66
CA ALA A 3 -15.05 -16.64 -5.42
C ALA A 3 -16.54 -16.87 -5.14
N LYS A 4 -16.86 -17.33 -3.94
CA LYS A 4 -18.26 -17.53 -3.52
C LYS A 4 -18.96 -16.21 -3.20
N TRP A 5 -18.18 -15.21 -2.82
CA TRP A 5 -18.67 -13.95 -2.31
C TRP A 5 -17.59 -12.85 -2.51
N VAL A 6 -18.02 -11.63 -2.81
CA VAL A 6 -17.15 -10.48 -3.00
C VAL A 6 -17.77 -9.26 -2.29
N ASP A 7 -17.03 -8.65 -1.39
CA ASP A 7 -17.35 -7.38 -0.75
C ASP A 7 -16.54 -6.26 -1.41
N ILE A 8 -17.21 -5.21 -1.89
CA ILE A 8 -16.55 -4.06 -2.51
C ILE A 8 -16.68 -2.87 -1.57
N ARG A 9 -15.54 -2.32 -1.17
CA ARG A 9 -15.45 -1.13 -0.31
C ARG A 9 -14.89 0.04 -1.07
N TRP A 10 -15.65 1.11 -1.08
CA TRP A 10 -15.23 2.35 -1.71
C TRP A 10 -14.62 3.29 -0.68
N THR A 11 -13.51 3.92 -1.05
CA THR A 11 -12.92 5.06 -0.36
C THR A 11 -13.10 6.32 -1.21
N ASN A 12 -13.17 7.47 -0.55
CA ASN A 12 -13.28 8.75 -1.24
C ASN A 12 -12.38 9.77 -0.54
N GLN A 13 -11.27 10.08 -1.17
CA GLN A 13 -10.24 10.95 -0.63
C GLN A 13 -10.71 12.41 -0.43
N ASP A 14 -11.62 12.91 -1.28
CA ASP A 14 -12.19 14.26 -1.12
C ASP A 14 -13.09 14.31 0.12
N LEU A 15 -13.86 13.25 0.38
CA LEU A 15 -14.66 13.12 1.59
C LEU A 15 -13.76 13.03 2.83
N ASP A 16 -12.70 12.23 2.78
CA ASP A 16 -11.74 12.13 3.88
C ASP A 16 -11.08 13.47 4.17
N LYS A 17 -10.67 14.21 3.15
CA LYS A 17 -10.14 15.57 3.30
C LYS A 17 -11.14 16.50 3.96
N MET A 18 -12.41 16.44 3.58
CA MET A 18 -13.48 17.24 4.19
C MET A 18 -13.66 16.85 5.67
N ARG A 19 -13.65 15.57 6.01
CA ARG A 19 -13.72 15.07 7.39
C ARG A 19 -12.57 15.62 8.23
N TYR A 20 -11.32 15.54 7.75
CA TYR A 20 -10.15 16.09 8.44
C TYR A 20 -10.25 17.60 8.65
N LYS A 21 -10.90 18.33 7.75
CA LYS A 21 -11.12 19.78 7.90
C LYS A 21 -12.22 20.11 8.90
N LYS A 22 -13.30 19.35 8.95
CA LYS A 22 -14.54 19.70 9.66
C LYS A 22 -14.72 18.95 10.98
N GLU A 23 -14.37 17.68 11.07
CA GLU A 23 -14.59 16.86 12.26
C GLU A 23 -13.54 17.12 13.34
N SER A 24 -13.90 16.89 14.60
CA SER A 24 -12.97 16.95 15.72
C SER A 24 -12.05 15.73 15.77
N VAL A 25 -10.91 15.84 16.46
CA VAL A 25 -10.02 14.69 16.73
C VAL A 25 -10.81 13.56 17.41
N LYS A 26 -11.69 13.87 18.35
CA LYS A 26 -12.53 12.89 19.05
C LYS A 26 -13.37 12.06 18.07
N VAL A 27 -14.04 12.71 17.13
CA VAL A 27 -14.86 12.03 16.11
C VAL A 27 -14.01 11.19 15.17
N LEU A 28 -12.90 11.75 14.65
CA LEU A 28 -11.98 11.06 13.76
C LEU A 28 -11.30 9.85 14.42
N SER A 29 -11.07 9.91 15.73
CA SER A 29 -10.45 8.84 16.52
C SER A 29 -11.42 7.72 16.87
N ALA A 30 -12.72 7.97 16.84
CA ALA A 30 -13.71 6.98 17.23
C ALA A 30 -13.72 5.79 16.27
N THR A 31 -13.72 4.59 16.84
CA THR A 31 -13.95 3.34 16.11
C THR A 31 -15.31 2.82 16.52
N GLN A 32 -16.20 2.68 15.56
CA GLN A 32 -17.56 2.24 15.78
C GLN A 32 -17.62 0.73 16.05
N GLU A 33 -18.65 0.25 16.76
CA GLU A 33 -18.79 -1.18 17.07
C GLU A 33 -18.93 -2.03 15.79
N TRP A 34 -19.62 -1.53 14.77
CA TRP A 34 -19.73 -2.24 13.49
C TRP A 34 -18.36 -2.36 12.76
N GLU A 35 -17.44 -1.43 12.96
CA GLU A 35 -16.08 -1.52 12.39
C GLU A 35 -15.30 -2.64 13.09
N LYS A 36 -15.44 -2.75 14.42
CA LYS A 36 -14.82 -3.82 15.21
C LYS A 36 -15.43 -5.20 14.85
N ALA A 37 -16.75 -5.28 14.76
CA ALA A 37 -17.43 -6.50 14.34
C ALA A 37 -16.98 -6.96 12.96
N ARG A 38 -16.77 -6.01 12.02
CA ARG A 38 -16.20 -6.31 10.71
C ARG A 38 -14.78 -6.84 10.81
N MET A 39 -13.92 -6.20 11.62
CA MET A 39 -12.54 -6.69 11.80
C MET A 39 -12.51 -8.07 12.42
N GLN A 40 -13.42 -8.36 13.36
CA GLN A 40 -13.56 -9.69 13.92
C GLN A 40 -13.98 -10.71 12.86
N TYR A 41 -15.00 -10.39 12.06
CA TYR A 41 -15.42 -11.24 10.94
C TYR A 41 -14.28 -11.52 9.95
N GLU A 42 -13.48 -10.49 9.61
CA GLU A 42 -12.33 -10.64 8.74
C GLU A 42 -11.22 -11.50 9.35
N LEU A 43 -11.05 -11.46 10.68
CA LEU A 43 -10.13 -12.33 11.41
C LEU A 43 -10.62 -13.80 11.40
N ASP A 44 -11.93 -14.01 11.54
CA ASP A 44 -12.52 -15.34 11.58
C ASP A 44 -12.52 -16.02 10.19
N GLU A 45 -12.81 -15.25 9.12
CA GLU A 45 -12.95 -15.76 7.76
C GLU A 45 -11.67 -15.69 6.91
N LEU A 46 -10.70 -14.85 7.29
CA LEU A 46 -9.43 -14.61 6.59
C LEU A 46 -9.61 -14.39 5.06
N PRO A 47 -10.44 -13.44 4.64
CA PRO A 47 -10.72 -13.23 3.23
C PRO A 47 -9.46 -12.78 2.46
N VAL A 48 -9.37 -13.16 1.19
CA VAL A 48 -8.39 -12.57 0.29
C VAL A 48 -8.69 -11.09 0.08
N ARG A 49 -7.70 -10.23 0.16
CA ARG A 49 -7.85 -8.78 0.01
C ARG A 49 -7.15 -8.26 -1.23
N ILE A 50 -7.86 -7.46 -2.00
CA ILE A 50 -7.30 -6.73 -3.14
C ILE A 50 -7.54 -5.24 -2.89
N TRP A 51 -6.46 -4.47 -2.74
CA TRP A 51 -6.53 -3.01 -2.71
C TRP A 51 -6.28 -2.47 -4.11
N ILE A 52 -7.21 -1.66 -4.59
CA ILE A 52 -7.04 -0.93 -5.85
C ILE A 52 -6.70 0.50 -5.47
N ASP A 53 -5.44 0.87 -5.68
CA ASP A 53 -4.92 2.20 -5.35
C ASP A 53 -4.88 3.10 -6.58
N SER A 54 -5.54 4.24 -6.48
CA SER A 54 -5.65 5.25 -7.53
C SER A 54 -5.68 6.67 -6.97
N ASP A 55 -5.19 6.85 -5.74
CA ASP A 55 -5.30 8.10 -5.00
C ASP A 55 -4.49 9.25 -5.64
N ASP A 56 -4.98 10.46 -5.44
CA ASP A 56 -4.23 11.68 -5.71
C ASP A 56 -3.12 11.84 -4.67
N PRO A 57 -1.83 11.85 -5.03
CA PRO A 57 -0.74 12.02 -4.06
C PRO A 57 -0.83 13.33 -3.25
N ASP A 58 -1.48 14.36 -3.81
CA ASP A 58 -1.73 15.64 -3.13
C ASP A 58 -3.16 15.74 -2.55
N GLY A 59 -3.93 14.67 -2.57
CA GLY A 59 -5.35 14.67 -2.19
C GLY A 59 -5.62 15.19 -0.79
N LEU A 60 -4.75 14.88 0.17
CA LEU A 60 -4.85 15.35 1.55
C LEU A 60 -4.06 16.65 1.83
N LYS A 61 -3.49 17.29 0.79
CA LYS A 61 -2.75 18.55 0.97
C LYS A 61 -3.63 19.64 1.62
N GLY A 62 -3.04 20.30 2.64
CA GLY A 62 -3.72 21.39 3.37
C GLY A 62 -4.68 20.96 4.48
N ILE A 63 -4.62 19.69 4.92
CA ILE A 63 -5.23 19.27 6.19
C ILE A 63 -4.28 19.53 7.36
N ASN A 64 -4.83 19.49 8.59
CA ASN A 64 -4.02 19.53 9.79
C ASN A 64 -3.36 18.17 10.04
N VAL A 65 -2.03 18.10 9.86
CA VAL A 65 -1.23 16.86 9.97
C VAL A 65 -1.25 16.31 11.40
N GLU A 66 -1.21 17.17 12.41
CA GLU A 66 -1.29 16.75 13.82
C GLU A 66 -2.63 16.06 14.14
N LYS A 67 -3.72 16.62 13.61
CA LYS A 67 -5.06 16.02 13.71
C LYS A 67 -5.10 14.64 13.05
N LEU A 68 -4.53 14.50 11.85
CA LEU A 68 -4.40 13.23 11.15
C LEU A 68 -3.61 12.22 11.99
N GLN A 69 -2.44 12.59 12.47
CA GLN A 69 -1.56 11.70 13.26
C GLN A 69 -2.25 11.24 14.56
N LYS A 70 -2.84 12.16 15.32
CA LYS A 70 -3.55 11.83 16.57
C LYS A 70 -4.70 10.86 16.33
N SER A 71 -5.54 11.13 15.34
CA SER A 71 -6.70 10.28 15.04
C SER A 71 -6.28 8.91 14.49
N SER A 72 -5.28 8.86 13.60
CA SER A 72 -4.75 7.61 13.06
C SER A 72 -4.09 6.76 14.14
N ALA A 73 -3.33 7.37 15.06
CA ALA A 73 -2.72 6.66 16.17
C ALA A 73 -3.77 6.06 17.13
N ALA A 74 -4.83 6.82 17.42
CA ALA A 74 -5.93 6.34 18.29
C ALA A 74 -6.67 5.16 17.65
N ARG A 75 -7.06 5.27 16.38
CA ARG A 75 -7.69 4.17 15.64
C ARG A 75 -6.74 2.98 15.47
N GLY A 76 -5.46 3.26 15.21
CA GLY A 76 -4.41 2.26 15.09
C GLY A 76 -4.31 1.36 16.31
N LYS A 77 -4.40 1.91 17.52
CA LYS A 77 -4.39 1.14 18.78
C LYS A 77 -5.54 0.14 18.86
N VAL A 78 -6.74 0.53 18.41
CA VAL A 78 -7.93 -0.34 18.41
C VAL A 78 -7.81 -1.44 17.35
N MET A 79 -7.28 -1.10 16.15
CA MET A 79 -7.21 -2.01 15.01
C MET A 79 -5.98 -2.92 15.03
N LYS A 80 -4.93 -2.54 15.79
CA LYS A 80 -3.67 -3.27 15.85
C LYS A 80 -3.84 -4.76 16.20
N PRO A 81 -4.57 -5.14 17.27
CA PRO A 81 -4.72 -6.54 17.64
C PRO A 81 -5.30 -7.41 16.52
N TYR A 82 -6.30 -6.89 15.78
CA TYR A 82 -6.90 -7.60 14.65
C TYR A 82 -5.90 -7.79 13.51
N ARG A 83 -5.13 -6.74 13.18
CA ARG A 83 -4.12 -6.81 12.12
C ARG A 83 -3.03 -7.81 12.45
N GLU A 84 -2.49 -7.76 13.66
CA GLU A 84 -1.46 -8.69 14.12
C GLU A 84 -1.96 -10.14 14.16
N ALA A 85 -3.22 -10.35 14.56
CA ALA A 85 -3.82 -11.68 14.56
C ALA A 85 -4.04 -12.25 13.16
N MET A 86 -4.17 -11.39 12.13
CA MET A 86 -4.30 -11.79 10.71
C MET A 86 -2.96 -11.85 9.98
N ASP A 87 -1.90 -11.30 10.56
CA ASP A 87 -0.59 -11.20 9.90
C ASP A 87 -0.09 -12.58 9.47
N ASN A 88 0.39 -12.66 8.22
CA ASN A 88 0.83 -13.91 7.57
C ASN A 88 -0.23 -15.03 7.48
N LYS A 89 -1.51 -14.74 7.74
CA LYS A 89 -2.60 -15.73 7.67
C LYS A 89 -3.51 -15.55 6.46
N ASN A 90 -3.68 -14.34 5.97
CA ASN A 90 -4.52 -14.07 4.82
C ASN A 90 -3.70 -13.63 3.60
N GLN A 91 -4.20 -13.92 2.42
CA GLN A 91 -3.60 -13.47 1.16
C GLN A 91 -4.08 -12.04 0.85
N TRP A 92 -3.19 -11.23 0.32
CA TRP A 92 -3.51 -9.88 -0.11
C TRP A 92 -2.64 -9.42 -1.26
N THR A 93 -3.13 -8.46 -2.01
CA THR A 93 -2.37 -7.76 -3.03
C THR A 93 -2.83 -6.30 -3.16
N ILE A 94 -1.95 -5.47 -3.72
CA ILE A 94 -2.25 -4.08 -4.07
C ILE A 94 -2.11 -3.94 -5.57
N VAL A 95 -3.14 -3.37 -6.20
CA VAL A 95 -3.17 -3.09 -7.64
C VAL A 95 -3.17 -1.58 -7.83
N ALA A 96 -2.18 -1.08 -8.55
CA ALA A 96 -2.10 0.33 -8.89
C ALA A 96 -2.89 0.61 -10.17
N VAL A 97 -3.79 1.61 -10.13
CA VAL A 97 -4.57 2.07 -11.28
C VAL A 97 -4.35 3.57 -11.46
N PRO A 98 -3.84 4.03 -12.58
CA PRO A 98 -3.55 5.44 -12.80
C PRO A 98 -4.78 6.34 -12.73
N SER A 99 -4.80 7.31 -11.81
CA SER A 99 -5.72 8.44 -11.91
C SER A 99 -5.10 9.58 -12.70
N LYS A 100 -5.94 10.48 -13.24
CA LYS A 100 -5.47 11.67 -13.94
C LYS A 100 -4.58 12.54 -13.04
N LYS A 101 -4.93 12.70 -11.78
CA LYS A 101 -4.19 13.52 -10.81
C LYS A 101 -2.83 12.90 -10.50
N TRP A 102 -2.79 11.60 -10.22
CA TRP A 102 -1.54 10.88 -10.01
C TRP A 102 -0.64 10.94 -11.25
N ALA A 103 -1.19 10.64 -12.42
CA ALA A 103 -0.44 10.69 -13.67
C ALA A 103 0.15 12.08 -13.96
N LYS A 104 -0.61 13.14 -13.73
CA LYS A 104 -0.12 14.53 -13.86
C LYS A 104 0.94 14.89 -12.82
N LYS A 105 0.92 14.27 -11.65
CA LYS A 105 1.96 14.46 -10.64
C LYS A 105 3.30 13.85 -11.09
N VAL A 106 3.24 12.67 -11.70
CA VAL A 106 4.44 11.95 -12.20
C VAL A 106 4.95 12.56 -13.52
N PHE A 107 4.03 12.95 -14.41
CA PHE A 107 4.34 13.53 -15.73
C PHE A 107 3.69 14.90 -15.90
N PRO A 108 4.19 15.96 -15.23
CA PRO A 108 3.51 17.26 -15.17
C PRO A 108 3.42 17.97 -16.52
N GLY A 109 4.39 17.73 -17.43
CA GLY A 109 4.44 18.34 -18.77
C GLY A 109 3.47 17.73 -19.78
N GLU A 110 2.92 16.53 -19.52
CA GLU A 110 2.10 15.80 -20.47
C GLU A 110 0.62 16.23 -20.46
N ARG A 111 -0.10 15.99 -21.56
CA ARG A 111 -1.56 16.03 -21.54
C ARG A 111 -2.10 14.90 -20.65
N SER A 112 -3.24 15.10 -19.99
CA SER A 112 -3.76 14.13 -19.01
C SER A 112 -3.91 12.72 -19.56
N SER A 113 -4.38 12.54 -20.79
CA SER A 113 -4.49 11.21 -21.40
C SER A 113 -3.12 10.57 -21.65
N ALA A 114 -2.17 11.32 -22.18
CA ALA A 114 -0.80 10.85 -22.40
C ALA A 114 -0.10 10.53 -21.08
N ALA A 115 -0.31 11.34 -20.04
CA ALA A 115 0.23 11.09 -18.71
C ALA A 115 -0.31 9.79 -18.11
N VAL A 116 -1.61 9.53 -18.24
CA VAL A 116 -2.24 8.28 -17.78
C VAL A 116 -1.66 7.08 -18.52
N GLU A 117 -1.51 7.18 -19.84
CA GLU A 117 -0.92 6.11 -20.64
C GLU A 117 0.53 5.83 -20.21
N LYS A 118 1.36 6.87 -20.08
CA LYS A 118 2.73 6.72 -19.58
C LYS A 118 2.80 6.11 -18.19
N LEU A 119 1.86 6.45 -17.32
CA LEU A 119 1.82 5.87 -15.98
C LEU A 119 1.41 4.40 -16.02
N TRP A 120 0.48 4.01 -16.91
CA TRP A 120 0.19 2.58 -17.16
C TRP A 120 1.43 1.83 -17.61
N GLN A 121 2.16 2.35 -18.59
CA GLN A 121 3.39 1.73 -19.06
C GLN A 121 4.44 1.57 -17.94
N ALA A 122 4.58 2.58 -17.08
CA ALA A 122 5.48 2.51 -15.94
C ALA A 122 5.04 1.43 -14.93
N ILE A 123 3.75 1.33 -14.63
CA ILE A 123 3.19 0.31 -13.72
C ILE A 123 3.41 -1.08 -14.31
N LEU A 124 3.00 -1.30 -15.56
CA LEU A 124 3.14 -2.60 -16.24
C LEU A 124 4.60 -3.05 -16.29
N LYS A 125 5.52 -2.14 -16.59
CA LYS A 125 6.95 -2.42 -16.54
C LYS A 125 7.41 -2.84 -15.14
N THR A 126 6.91 -2.18 -14.10
CA THR A 126 7.27 -2.51 -12.70
C THR A 126 6.78 -3.90 -12.31
N VAL A 127 5.60 -4.28 -12.74
CA VAL A 127 5.02 -5.62 -12.49
C VAL A 127 5.40 -6.65 -13.56
N ARG A 128 6.35 -6.33 -14.46
CA ARG A 128 6.90 -7.22 -15.48
C ARG A 128 5.85 -7.76 -16.44
N VAL A 129 4.85 -6.96 -16.77
CA VAL A 129 3.80 -7.31 -17.73
C VAL A 129 4.07 -6.61 -19.05
N THR A 130 4.08 -7.37 -20.14
CA THR A 130 4.10 -6.85 -21.52
C THR A 130 3.02 -7.57 -22.33
N GLU A 131 2.80 -7.15 -23.56
CA GLU A 131 1.83 -7.79 -24.45
C GLU A 131 2.23 -9.22 -24.84
N ASP A 132 3.55 -9.52 -24.85
CA ASP A 132 4.13 -10.73 -25.43
C ASP A 132 4.72 -11.68 -24.39
N ASN A 133 4.69 -11.36 -23.07
CA ASN A 133 5.29 -12.21 -22.05
C ASN A 133 4.27 -12.97 -21.20
N ASP A 134 4.73 -14.03 -20.54
CA ASP A 134 4.03 -14.67 -19.44
C ASP A 134 4.48 -14.02 -18.11
N PRO A 135 3.67 -13.17 -17.47
CA PRO A 135 4.06 -12.50 -16.22
C PRO A 135 4.33 -13.47 -15.07
N VAL A 136 3.69 -14.64 -15.06
CA VAL A 136 3.89 -15.66 -14.01
C VAL A 136 5.30 -16.24 -14.14
N ALA A 137 5.67 -16.66 -15.35
CA ALA A 137 7.01 -17.17 -15.62
C ALA A 137 8.12 -16.13 -15.34
N GLU A 138 7.87 -14.84 -15.66
CA GLU A 138 8.80 -13.73 -15.34
C GLU A 138 8.99 -13.55 -13.82
N TRP A 139 7.91 -13.64 -13.04
CA TRP A 139 7.99 -13.54 -11.59
C TRP A 139 8.63 -14.77 -10.97
N ASP A 140 8.38 -15.98 -11.48
CA ASP A 140 9.04 -17.20 -11.02
C ASP A 140 10.56 -17.10 -11.22
N ALA A 141 11.00 -16.72 -12.43
CA ALA A 141 12.41 -16.50 -12.71
C ALA A 141 13.04 -15.39 -11.83
N HIS A 142 12.28 -14.31 -11.53
CA HIS A 142 12.72 -13.26 -10.61
C HIS A 142 12.89 -13.79 -9.19
N ASN A 143 11.93 -14.55 -8.70
CA ASN A 143 11.96 -15.14 -7.36
C ASN A 143 13.14 -16.11 -7.18
N GLU A 144 13.43 -16.93 -8.20
CA GLU A 144 14.61 -17.81 -8.16
C GLU A 144 15.92 -17.02 -8.09
N ARG A 145 16.04 -15.91 -8.83
CA ARG A 145 17.20 -15.01 -8.71
C ARG A 145 17.31 -14.40 -7.30
N LEU A 146 16.20 -13.98 -6.70
CA LEU A 146 16.20 -13.45 -5.33
C LEU A 146 16.62 -14.51 -4.31
N LYS A 147 16.08 -15.72 -4.41
CA LYS A 147 16.49 -16.86 -3.55
C LYS A 147 17.99 -17.14 -3.66
N ALA A 148 18.52 -17.14 -4.88
CA ALA A 148 19.96 -17.35 -5.10
C ALA A 148 20.81 -16.22 -4.46
N HIS A 149 20.35 -14.96 -4.52
CA HIS A 149 21.03 -13.84 -3.84
C HIS A 149 20.95 -13.97 -2.33
N CYS A 150 19.78 -14.32 -1.77
CA CYS A 150 19.63 -14.57 -0.34
C CYS A 150 20.56 -15.70 0.15
N ALA A 151 20.63 -16.79 -0.61
CA ALA A 151 21.53 -17.90 -0.28
C ALA A 151 23.01 -17.47 -0.25
N LYS A 152 23.44 -16.64 -1.22
CA LYS A 152 24.80 -16.08 -1.22
C LYS A 152 25.07 -15.18 -0.02
N LEU A 153 24.14 -14.31 0.34
CA LEU A 153 24.30 -13.43 1.51
C LEU A 153 24.33 -14.23 2.81
N ASN A 154 23.43 -15.21 2.94
CA ASN A 154 23.42 -16.08 4.13
C ASN A 154 24.70 -16.91 4.28
N ALA A 155 25.30 -17.32 3.16
CA ALA A 155 26.57 -18.07 3.18
C ALA A 155 27.77 -17.22 3.61
N LEU A 156 27.66 -15.90 3.65
CA LEU A 156 28.72 -15.01 4.16
C LEU A 156 28.81 -15.02 5.68
N ASP A 157 27.76 -15.50 6.38
CA ASP A 157 27.68 -15.58 7.85
C ASP A 157 28.09 -14.26 8.52
N LEU A 158 27.44 -13.17 8.10
CA LEU A 158 27.81 -11.81 8.48
C LEU A 158 27.38 -11.51 9.92
N ASP A 159 28.28 -11.00 10.73
CA ASP A 159 27.98 -10.51 12.09
C ASP A 159 27.20 -9.18 12.04
N TYR A 160 27.53 -8.32 11.09
CA TYR A 160 26.88 -7.02 10.92
C TYR A 160 27.07 -6.47 9.50
N LEU A 161 26.23 -5.49 9.16
CA LEU A 161 26.40 -4.64 7.99
C LEU A 161 26.71 -3.21 8.45
N HIS A 162 27.75 -2.60 7.86
CA HIS A 162 28.13 -1.23 8.13
C HIS A 162 27.89 -0.37 6.88
N TYR A 163 27.06 0.66 7.04
CA TYR A 163 26.71 1.60 5.98
C TYR A 163 27.35 2.96 6.23
N GLU A 164 28.21 3.39 5.33
CA GLU A 164 28.84 4.72 5.35
C GLU A 164 28.52 5.46 4.06
N ALA A 165 28.24 6.76 4.16
CA ALA A 165 28.03 7.60 2.99
C ALA A 165 28.51 9.03 3.21
N PRO A 166 28.89 9.78 2.14
CA PRO A 166 29.43 11.14 2.26
C PRO A 166 28.49 12.17 2.91
N ASN A 167 27.20 11.86 3.01
CA ASN A 167 26.19 12.69 3.68
C ASN A 167 26.21 12.60 5.22
N GLY A 168 27.17 11.86 5.81
CA GLY A 168 27.31 11.65 7.24
C GLY A 168 26.58 10.40 7.76
N THR A 169 26.06 9.53 6.88
CA THR A 169 25.52 8.24 7.30
C THR A 169 26.68 7.37 7.84
N ASP A 170 26.52 6.90 9.07
CA ASP A 170 27.37 5.91 9.73
C ASP A 170 26.45 5.02 10.58
N PHE A 171 26.11 3.85 10.05
CA PHE A 171 25.09 2.99 10.65
C PHE A 171 25.51 1.52 10.58
N LYS A 172 25.44 0.82 11.72
CA LYS A 172 25.63 -0.62 11.84
C LYS A 172 24.35 -1.32 12.25
N CYS A 173 24.00 -2.42 11.63
CA CYS A 173 22.88 -3.28 11.98
C CYS A 173 23.26 -4.77 11.87
#